data_1a28f12004fcc4d7e16615cd499bd7dc
#
_entry.id   1a28f12004fcc4d7e16615cd499bd7dc
#
_cell.length_a   1.000
_cell.length_b   1.000
_cell.length_c   1.000
_cell.angle_alpha   90.00
_cell.angle_beta   90.00
_cell.angle_gamma   90.00
#
_symmetry.space_group_name_H-M   'P 1'
#
loop_
_entity.id
_entity.type
_entity.pdbx_description
1 polymer ?
#
loop_
_entity_poly.entity_id
_entity_poly.type
_entity_poly.pdbx_seq_one_letter_code
_entity_poly.pdbx_strand_id
1 'polypeptide(L)'
;MRTNWNPIYRQILDEIEKEVQVHRHYADLQNQLALLLRMKGEVEKAETHFLEAIRLNPRYREAILNLGFLYMELRRWKEAEEIFLSEVKRHPKDGFLHHILGILYLQTGRQKEAAPRIHKAIQSHHYFRDYYKKKGVQQREVVHFNRNAERVLIKIHLNHHDAQFHNFIGLYLAKKGKSAQAVKELRKAARLKPDEFIFHANLGTVYTYQGVYSKAIQEFQKALEMDPSYGMGYANLSYVYGLTRRTHDALRHMKKAVQMNPRYADLHYNLALLYSDRKRYEEAVLELKKALRINPNYLFARINLGVLYEDQKRWKEARREYRRILQITPDDEHIRKRLERIS
;
A
#
# COMPACT_ATOMS: atom_id res chain seq x y z
N MET A 1 31.74 2.04 8.86
CA MET A 1 31.82 3.13 7.86
C MET A 1 30.91 4.25 8.35
N ARG A 2 31.45 5.42 8.72
CA ARG A 2 30.62 6.59 9.06
C ARG A 2 30.00 7.08 7.77
N THR A 3 28.77 6.64 7.50
CA THR A 3 27.95 7.19 6.44
C THR A 3 27.73 8.65 6.74
N ASN A 4 28.10 9.52 5.81
CA ASN A 4 27.80 10.94 5.87
C ASN A 4 26.28 11.08 5.81
N TRP A 5 25.65 11.07 6.99
CA TRP A 5 24.18 11.10 7.11
C TRP A 5 23.68 12.38 6.45
N ASN A 6 22.86 12.21 5.42
CA ASN A 6 22.23 13.33 4.73
C ASN A 6 21.50 14.20 5.77
N PRO A 7 21.74 15.52 5.80
CA PRO A 7 21.08 16.44 6.74
C PRO A 7 19.55 16.26 6.79
N ILE A 8 18.93 15.93 5.66
CA ILE A 8 17.49 15.65 5.56
C ILE A 8 17.10 14.44 6.42
N TYR A 9 17.89 13.36 6.41
CA TYR A 9 17.58 12.16 7.19
C TYR A 9 17.74 12.41 8.69
N ARG A 10 18.69 13.26 9.08
CA ARG A 10 18.86 13.69 10.46
C ARG A 10 17.64 14.50 10.93
N GLN A 11 17.20 15.46 10.14
CA GLN A 11 16.02 16.25 10.45
C GLN A 11 14.78 15.36 10.60
N ILE A 12 14.59 14.37 9.70
CA ILE A 12 13.45 13.44 9.77
C ILE A 12 13.53 12.58 11.03
N LEU A 13 14.73 12.11 11.41
CA LEU A 13 14.92 11.34 12.64
C LEU A 13 14.51 12.17 13.86
N ASP A 14 15.01 13.40 13.98
CA ASP A 14 14.69 14.30 15.09
C ASP A 14 13.18 14.60 15.18
N GLU A 15 12.51 14.75 14.05
CA GLU A 15 11.06 14.95 13.99
C GLU A 15 10.30 13.69 14.43
N ILE A 16 10.68 12.51 13.93
CA ILE A 16 10.02 11.23 14.30
C ILE A 16 10.30 10.86 15.76
N GLU A 17 11.50 11.11 16.28
CA GLU A 17 11.79 10.91 17.71
C GLU A 17 10.85 11.74 18.60
N LYS A 18 10.61 13.01 18.24
CA LYS A 18 9.66 13.88 18.96
C LYS A 18 8.22 13.36 18.83
N GLU A 19 7.80 12.96 17.63
CA GLU A 19 6.46 12.39 17.41
C GLU A 19 6.25 11.12 18.24
N VAL A 20 7.26 10.23 18.31
CA VAL A 20 7.21 9.00 19.14
C VAL A 20 7.11 9.34 20.63
N GLN A 21 7.77 10.39 21.12
CA GLN A 21 7.64 10.80 22.53
C GLN A 21 6.22 11.20 22.89
N VAL A 22 5.51 11.89 21.99
CA VAL A 22 4.11 12.33 22.18
C VAL A 22 3.14 11.18 21.95
N HIS A 23 3.40 10.35 20.94
CA HIS A 23 2.49 9.31 20.44
C HIS A 23 3.10 7.91 20.58
N ARG A 24 3.53 7.54 21.80
CA ARG A 24 4.23 6.27 22.09
C ARG A 24 3.46 5.02 21.70
N HIS A 25 2.13 5.11 21.57
CA HIS A 25 1.24 3.99 21.30
C HIS A 25 0.99 3.72 19.80
N TYR A 26 1.63 4.46 18.89
CA TYR A 26 1.45 4.26 17.46
C TYR A 26 2.51 3.30 16.93
N ALA A 27 2.08 2.09 16.58
CA ALA A 27 2.97 1.03 16.09
C ALA A 27 3.71 1.41 14.80
N ASP A 28 3.08 2.17 13.92
CA ASP A 28 3.67 2.66 12.68
C ASP A 28 4.80 3.68 12.93
N LEU A 29 4.65 4.58 13.90
CA LEU A 29 5.73 5.51 14.29
C LEU A 29 6.93 4.76 14.89
N GLN A 30 6.68 3.75 15.73
CA GLN A 30 7.75 2.91 16.27
C GLN A 30 8.52 2.19 15.15
N ASN A 31 7.81 1.62 14.17
CA ASN A 31 8.43 0.98 13.02
C ASN A 31 9.22 1.96 12.14
N GLN A 32 8.71 3.18 11.94
CA GLN A 32 9.39 4.24 11.18
C GLN A 32 10.68 4.69 11.87
N LEU A 33 10.64 4.88 13.20
CA LEU A 33 11.82 5.21 13.99
C LEU A 33 12.87 4.09 13.92
N ALA A 34 12.43 2.84 14.03
CA ALA A 34 13.32 1.69 13.93
C ALA A 34 14.07 1.64 12.58
N LEU A 35 13.38 1.91 11.46
CA LEU A 35 14.01 1.98 10.14
C LEU A 35 15.07 3.09 10.06
N LEU A 36 14.80 4.26 10.62
CA LEU A 36 15.74 5.38 10.66
C LEU A 36 16.99 5.06 11.51
N LEU A 37 16.78 4.49 12.70
CA LEU A 37 17.86 4.11 13.62
C LEU A 37 18.73 3.01 13.00
N ARG A 38 18.12 2.02 12.35
CA ARG A 38 18.86 0.98 11.62
C ARG A 38 19.76 1.60 10.53
N MET A 39 19.23 2.52 9.73
CA MET A 39 20.01 3.18 8.68
C MET A 39 21.13 4.07 9.25
N LYS A 40 20.94 4.59 10.45
CA LYS A 40 21.96 5.34 11.20
C LYS A 40 23.05 4.41 11.76
N GLY A 41 22.77 3.10 11.83
CA GLY A 41 23.67 2.09 12.42
C GLY A 41 23.43 1.84 13.91
N GLU A 42 22.37 2.42 14.49
CA GLU A 42 21.96 2.21 15.89
C GLU A 42 21.05 0.97 15.98
N VAL A 43 21.65 -0.20 15.74
CA VAL A 43 20.93 -1.45 15.46
C VAL A 43 20.15 -1.96 16.68
N GLU A 44 20.71 -1.84 17.87
CA GLU A 44 20.07 -2.28 19.13
C GLU A 44 18.83 -1.43 19.44
N LYS A 45 18.91 -0.13 19.19
CA LYS A 45 17.73 0.74 19.33
C LYS A 45 16.67 0.42 18.27
N ALA A 46 17.11 0.14 17.04
CA ALA A 46 16.18 -0.25 15.97
C ALA A 46 15.44 -1.53 16.34
N GLU A 47 16.11 -2.54 16.88
CA GLU A 47 15.49 -3.78 17.38
C GLU A 47 14.42 -3.48 18.43
N THR A 48 14.78 -2.66 19.43
CA THR A 48 13.85 -2.26 20.51
C THR A 48 12.57 -1.63 19.96
N HIS A 49 12.68 -0.72 18.98
CA HIS A 49 11.53 -0.06 18.39
C HIS A 49 10.72 -0.97 17.47
N PHE A 50 11.33 -1.92 16.75
CA PHE A 50 10.57 -2.95 16.01
C PHE A 50 9.78 -3.85 16.97
N LEU A 51 10.39 -4.29 18.06
CA LEU A 51 9.70 -5.09 19.08
C LEU A 51 8.55 -4.31 19.73
N GLU A 52 8.73 -3.04 20.01
CA GLU A 52 7.66 -2.19 20.53
C GLU A 52 6.51 -2.02 19.52
N ALA A 53 6.81 -1.83 18.24
CA ALA A 53 5.80 -1.80 17.20
C ALA A 53 4.96 -3.08 17.15
N ILE A 54 5.61 -4.24 17.27
CA ILE A 54 4.96 -5.55 17.31
C ILE A 54 4.15 -5.74 18.61
N ARG A 55 4.67 -5.27 19.76
CA ARG A 55 3.95 -5.30 21.03
C ARG A 55 2.65 -4.50 20.98
N LEU A 56 2.70 -3.31 20.35
CA LEU A 56 1.53 -2.43 20.18
C LEU A 56 0.52 -2.98 19.17
N ASN A 57 1.00 -3.60 18.09
CA ASN A 57 0.18 -4.26 17.10
C ASN A 57 0.78 -5.63 16.70
N PRO A 58 0.38 -6.74 17.36
CA PRO A 58 0.91 -8.09 17.08
C PRO A 58 0.60 -8.62 15.68
N ARG A 59 -0.22 -7.90 14.90
CA ARG A 59 -0.52 -8.21 13.49
C ARG A 59 0.11 -7.23 12.52
N TYR A 60 0.97 -6.33 12.98
CA TYR A 60 1.66 -5.36 12.12
C TYR A 60 2.77 -6.06 11.33
N ARG A 61 2.34 -6.65 10.22
CA ARG A 61 3.16 -7.48 9.35
C ARG A 61 4.45 -6.80 8.92
N GLU A 62 4.41 -5.50 8.59
CA GLU A 62 5.58 -4.76 8.14
C GLU A 62 6.67 -4.72 9.21
N ALA A 63 6.32 -4.42 10.47
CA ALA A 63 7.27 -4.42 11.58
C ALA A 63 7.84 -5.82 11.85
N ILE A 64 6.99 -6.86 11.78
CA ILE A 64 7.42 -8.26 11.94
C ILE A 64 8.45 -8.64 10.88
N LEU A 65 8.18 -8.33 9.61
CA LEU A 65 9.11 -8.61 8.52
C LEU A 65 10.40 -7.80 8.65
N ASN A 66 10.30 -6.52 9.02
CA ASN A 66 11.47 -5.67 9.23
C ASN A 66 12.38 -6.21 10.34
N LEU A 67 11.81 -6.71 11.45
CA LEU A 67 12.58 -7.36 12.51
C LEU A 67 13.26 -8.65 12.01
N GLY A 68 12.54 -9.49 11.26
CA GLY A 68 13.10 -10.70 10.66
C GLY A 68 14.28 -10.39 9.74
N PHE A 69 14.18 -9.34 8.94
CA PHE A 69 15.29 -8.89 8.08
C PHE A 69 16.45 -8.30 8.88
N LEU A 70 16.19 -7.58 9.96
CA LEU A 70 17.23 -7.09 10.86
C LEU A 70 18.02 -8.27 11.43
N TYR A 71 17.35 -9.33 11.86
CA TYR A 71 18.02 -10.55 12.34
C TYR A 71 18.82 -11.25 11.25
N MET A 72 18.36 -11.27 10.00
CA MET A 72 19.16 -11.77 8.89
C MET A 72 20.45 -10.96 8.68
N GLU A 73 20.40 -9.65 8.76
CA GLU A 73 21.58 -8.77 8.65
C GLU A 73 22.58 -9.01 9.77
N LEU A 74 22.07 -9.22 11.00
CA LEU A 74 22.87 -9.53 12.18
C LEU A 74 23.37 -10.99 12.21
N ARG A 75 23.02 -11.79 11.20
CA ARG A 75 23.27 -13.23 11.14
C ARG A 75 22.68 -14.03 12.31
N ARG A 76 21.63 -13.47 12.92
CA ARG A 76 20.81 -14.13 13.93
C ARG A 76 19.78 -15.01 13.23
N TRP A 77 20.29 -16.07 12.58
CA TRP A 77 19.52 -16.89 11.64
C TRP A 77 18.33 -17.61 12.26
N LYS A 78 18.47 -18.08 13.51
CA LYS A 78 17.40 -18.78 14.24
C LYS A 78 16.21 -17.87 14.49
N GLU A 79 16.46 -16.67 15.02
CA GLU A 79 15.42 -15.70 15.30
C GLU A 79 14.72 -15.22 14.02
N ALA A 80 15.48 -15.00 12.95
CA ALA A 80 14.91 -14.67 11.66
C ALA A 80 14.00 -15.79 11.13
N GLU A 81 14.46 -17.06 11.23
CA GLU A 81 13.69 -18.24 10.82
C GLU A 81 12.37 -18.35 11.60
N GLU A 82 12.40 -18.20 12.92
CA GLU A 82 11.21 -18.26 13.77
C GLU A 82 10.16 -17.24 13.35
N ILE A 83 10.58 -15.99 13.09
CA ILE A 83 9.68 -14.93 12.61
C ILE A 83 9.05 -15.33 11.28
N PHE A 84 9.85 -15.68 10.29
CA PHE A 84 9.31 -15.97 8.97
C PHE A 84 8.49 -17.26 8.93
N LEU A 85 8.82 -18.27 9.75
CA LEU A 85 7.99 -19.47 9.89
C LEU A 85 6.64 -19.16 10.56
N SER A 86 6.61 -18.28 11.56
CA SER A 86 5.36 -17.85 12.18
C SER A 86 4.45 -17.13 11.17
N GLU A 87 5.01 -16.29 10.31
CA GLU A 87 4.25 -15.61 9.26
C GLU A 87 3.78 -16.58 8.16
N VAL A 88 4.59 -17.57 7.78
CA VAL A 88 4.15 -18.63 6.84
C VAL A 88 2.98 -19.42 7.41
N LYS A 89 2.94 -19.70 8.72
CA LYS A 89 1.78 -20.37 9.35
C LYS A 89 0.50 -19.53 9.23
N ARG A 90 0.62 -18.20 9.35
CA ARG A 90 -0.52 -17.27 9.18
C ARG A 90 -0.93 -17.11 7.72
N HIS A 91 0.05 -17.13 6.80
CA HIS A 91 -0.10 -16.86 5.38
C HIS A 91 0.55 -17.95 4.51
N PRO A 92 0.03 -19.19 4.51
CA PRO A 92 0.72 -20.35 3.91
C PRO A 92 0.86 -20.32 2.38
N LYS A 93 0.10 -19.46 1.71
CA LYS A 93 0.16 -19.27 0.26
C LYS A 93 1.00 -18.07 -0.17
N ASP A 94 1.61 -17.36 0.78
CA ASP A 94 2.41 -16.17 0.48
C ASP A 94 3.77 -16.55 -0.11
N GLY A 95 3.89 -16.36 -1.41
CA GLY A 95 5.12 -16.66 -2.14
C GLY A 95 6.34 -15.85 -1.71
N PHE A 96 6.13 -14.62 -1.22
CA PHE A 96 7.21 -13.77 -0.72
C PHE A 96 7.83 -14.36 0.55
N LEU A 97 7.02 -14.84 1.50
CA LEU A 97 7.51 -15.51 2.71
C LEU A 97 8.28 -16.79 2.40
N HIS A 98 7.77 -17.57 1.43
CA HIS A 98 8.48 -18.76 0.96
C HIS A 98 9.79 -18.40 0.26
N HIS A 99 9.82 -17.33 -0.52
CA HIS A 99 11.04 -16.80 -1.12
C HIS A 99 12.09 -16.43 -0.06
N ILE A 100 11.69 -15.65 0.95
CA ILE A 100 12.57 -15.23 2.06
C ILE A 100 13.17 -16.43 2.78
N LEU A 101 12.35 -17.38 3.20
CA LEU A 101 12.82 -18.59 3.87
C LEU A 101 13.77 -19.39 2.98
N GLY A 102 13.47 -19.47 1.68
CA GLY A 102 14.38 -20.10 0.72
C GLY A 102 15.77 -19.44 0.71
N ILE A 103 15.81 -18.10 0.69
CA ILE A 103 17.06 -17.33 0.75
C ILE A 103 17.78 -17.54 2.08
N LEU A 104 17.08 -17.51 3.20
CA LEU A 104 17.66 -17.77 4.53
C LEU A 104 18.31 -19.14 4.59
N TYR A 105 17.64 -20.17 4.07
CA TYR A 105 18.20 -21.54 4.02
C TYR A 105 19.41 -21.64 3.09
N LEU A 106 19.42 -20.92 1.97
CA LEU A 106 20.62 -20.85 1.11
C LEU A 106 21.79 -20.19 1.82
N GLN A 107 21.54 -19.10 2.57
CA GLN A 107 22.58 -18.39 3.33
C GLN A 107 23.19 -19.24 4.46
N THR A 108 22.40 -20.15 5.00
CA THR A 108 22.83 -21.08 6.05
C THR A 108 23.30 -22.43 5.55
N GLY A 109 23.44 -22.62 4.21
CA GLY A 109 23.90 -23.86 3.58
C GLY A 109 22.84 -24.99 3.57
N ARG A 110 21.61 -24.70 3.95
CA ARG A 110 20.50 -25.67 4.08
C ARG A 110 19.74 -25.84 2.75
N GLN A 111 20.46 -26.25 1.68
CA GLN A 111 19.90 -26.31 0.32
C GLN A 111 18.69 -27.23 0.20
N LYS A 112 18.67 -28.37 0.93
CA LYS A 112 17.55 -29.30 0.92
C LYS A 112 16.24 -28.67 1.43
N GLU A 113 16.33 -27.71 2.34
CA GLU A 113 15.19 -26.98 2.89
C GLU A 113 14.83 -25.75 2.04
N ALA A 114 15.83 -25.16 1.38
CA ALA A 114 15.63 -24.03 0.47
C ALA A 114 14.79 -24.41 -0.75
N ALA A 115 15.08 -25.55 -1.37
CA ALA A 115 14.46 -25.98 -2.62
C ALA A 115 12.92 -26.03 -2.55
N PRO A 116 12.27 -26.70 -1.58
CA PRO A 116 10.80 -26.73 -1.49
C PRO A 116 10.19 -25.35 -1.20
N ARG A 117 10.90 -24.47 -0.50
CA ARG A 117 10.43 -23.09 -0.25
C ARG A 117 10.43 -22.26 -1.53
N ILE A 118 11.51 -22.31 -2.29
CA ILE A 118 11.61 -21.61 -3.57
C ILE A 118 10.62 -22.17 -4.59
N HIS A 119 10.41 -23.49 -4.61
CA HIS A 119 9.38 -24.09 -5.45
C HIS A 119 8.00 -23.53 -5.15
N LYS A 120 7.61 -23.42 -3.87
CA LYS A 120 6.34 -22.78 -3.47
C LYS A 120 6.27 -21.31 -3.89
N ALA A 121 7.36 -20.55 -3.76
CA ALA A 121 7.40 -19.17 -4.24
C ALA A 121 7.12 -19.08 -5.75
N ILE A 122 7.78 -19.93 -6.56
CA ILE A 122 7.60 -20.00 -8.01
C ILE A 122 6.15 -20.36 -8.38
N GLN A 123 5.53 -21.26 -7.65
CA GLN A 123 4.13 -21.67 -7.90
C GLN A 123 3.13 -20.59 -7.50
N SER A 124 3.45 -19.76 -6.52
CA SER A 124 2.50 -18.79 -5.96
C SER A 124 2.18 -17.64 -6.90
N HIS A 125 3.14 -17.20 -7.73
CA HIS A 125 2.97 -16.04 -8.60
C HIS A 125 3.91 -16.10 -9.80
N HIS A 126 3.42 -15.68 -10.98
CA HIS A 126 4.20 -15.62 -12.24
C HIS A 126 5.47 -14.79 -12.11
N TYR A 127 5.45 -13.72 -11.30
CA TYR A 127 6.63 -12.89 -11.00
C TYR A 127 7.81 -13.75 -10.51
N PHE A 128 7.62 -14.60 -9.49
CA PHE A 128 8.70 -15.46 -8.98
C PHE A 128 9.18 -16.47 -10.01
N ARG A 129 8.26 -16.99 -10.85
CA ARG A 129 8.61 -17.87 -11.96
C ARG A 129 9.57 -17.20 -12.93
N ASP A 130 9.25 -15.99 -13.37
CA ASP A 130 10.07 -15.23 -14.31
C ASP A 130 11.36 -14.74 -13.66
N TYR A 131 11.29 -14.32 -12.40
CA TYR A 131 12.43 -13.92 -11.60
C TYR A 131 13.47 -15.03 -11.49
N TYR A 132 13.07 -16.23 -11.06
CA TYR A 132 13.98 -17.36 -10.89
C TYR A 132 14.50 -17.88 -12.24
N LYS A 133 13.69 -17.88 -13.28
CA LYS A 133 14.11 -18.22 -14.64
C LYS A 133 15.21 -17.30 -15.14
N LYS A 134 15.07 -15.99 -14.96
CA LYS A 134 16.09 -14.98 -15.31
C LYS A 134 17.40 -15.16 -14.51
N LYS A 135 17.34 -15.78 -13.33
CA LYS A 135 18.51 -16.06 -12.49
C LYS A 135 19.13 -17.44 -12.74
N GLY A 136 18.69 -18.14 -13.77
CA GLY A 136 19.25 -19.44 -14.16
C GLY A 136 18.80 -20.61 -13.27
N VAL A 137 17.74 -20.42 -12.49
CA VAL A 137 17.12 -21.51 -11.73
C VAL A 137 16.28 -22.34 -12.68
N GLN A 138 16.69 -23.57 -12.95
CA GLN A 138 15.92 -24.50 -13.78
C GLN A 138 14.82 -25.15 -12.95
N GLN A 139 13.58 -25.04 -13.45
CA GLN A 139 12.43 -25.71 -12.89
C GLN A 139 12.34 -27.13 -13.46
N ARG A 140 13.02 -28.06 -12.81
CA ARG A 140 12.77 -29.50 -12.93
C ARG A 140 12.15 -29.98 -11.62
N GLU A 141 11.83 -31.25 -11.49
CA GLU A 141 11.27 -31.84 -10.26
C GLU A 141 12.06 -31.49 -8.98
N VAL A 142 13.33 -31.13 -9.14
CA VAL A 142 14.22 -30.58 -8.07
C VAL A 142 14.78 -29.24 -8.52
N VAL A 143 14.66 -28.21 -7.66
CA VAL A 143 15.27 -26.91 -7.92
C VAL A 143 16.78 -27.00 -7.73
N HIS A 144 17.54 -26.85 -8.83
CA HIS A 144 18.99 -26.81 -8.80
C HIS A 144 19.50 -25.37 -8.82
N PHE A 145 20.38 -25.06 -7.88
CA PHE A 145 21.08 -23.77 -7.81
C PHE A 145 22.51 -23.92 -8.27
N ASN A 146 22.99 -22.98 -9.09
CA ASN A 146 24.42 -22.81 -9.28
C ASN A 146 24.94 -21.73 -8.30
N ARG A 147 26.26 -21.74 -8.04
CA ARG A 147 26.88 -20.79 -7.09
C ARG A 147 26.65 -19.32 -7.45
N ASN A 148 26.47 -18.98 -8.73
CA ASN A 148 26.19 -17.62 -9.16
C ASN A 148 24.76 -17.23 -8.85
N ALA A 149 23.77 -18.11 -9.05
CA ALA A 149 22.40 -17.88 -8.69
C ALA A 149 22.24 -17.66 -7.18
N GLU A 150 22.89 -18.47 -6.35
CA GLU A 150 22.91 -18.30 -4.89
C GLU A 150 23.45 -16.93 -4.48
N ARG A 151 24.60 -16.51 -4.98
CA ARG A 151 25.22 -15.20 -4.66
C ARG A 151 24.34 -14.03 -5.06
N VAL A 152 23.69 -14.11 -6.23
CA VAL A 152 22.82 -13.05 -6.74
C VAL A 152 21.55 -12.96 -5.90
N LEU A 153 20.93 -14.09 -5.55
CA LEU A 153 19.72 -14.14 -4.72
C LEU A 153 19.99 -13.56 -3.33
N ILE A 154 21.11 -13.92 -2.70
CA ILE A 154 21.53 -13.40 -1.41
C ILE A 154 21.73 -11.87 -1.47
N LYS A 155 22.42 -11.36 -2.50
CA LYS A 155 22.71 -9.93 -2.63
C LYS A 155 21.46 -9.06 -2.80
N ILE A 156 20.49 -9.54 -3.57
CA ILE A 156 19.23 -8.80 -3.80
C ILE A 156 18.44 -8.67 -2.49
N HIS A 157 18.54 -9.65 -1.62
CA HIS A 157 17.77 -9.67 -0.38
C HIS A 157 18.27 -8.66 0.66
N LEU A 158 19.56 -8.40 0.71
CA LEU A 158 20.17 -7.41 1.61
C LEU A 158 19.68 -5.97 1.34
N ASN A 159 19.10 -5.71 0.17
CA ASN A 159 18.59 -4.38 -0.19
C ASN A 159 17.13 -4.12 0.26
N HIS A 160 16.46 -5.08 0.91
CA HIS A 160 15.05 -4.92 1.27
C HIS A 160 14.84 -3.75 2.24
N HIS A 161 15.61 -3.68 3.30
CA HIS A 161 15.51 -2.60 4.29
C HIS A 161 15.83 -1.23 3.69
N ASP A 162 16.83 -1.16 2.81
CA ASP A 162 17.19 0.09 2.17
C ASP A 162 16.06 0.56 1.24
N ALA A 163 15.38 -0.37 0.56
CA ALA A 163 14.22 -0.06 -0.24
C ALA A 163 13.05 0.48 0.61
N GLN A 164 12.74 -0.17 1.74
CA GLN A 164 11.69 0.29 2.65
C GLN A 164 12.04 1.64 3.28
N PHE A 165 13.29 1.84 3.69
CA PHE A 165 13.77 3.11 4.17
C PHE A 165 13.56 4.24 3.15
N HIS A 166 14.00 4.06 1.92
CA HIS A 166 13.82 5.06 0.87
C HIS A 166 12.35 5.29 0.52
N ASN A 167 11.52 4.26 0.57
CA ASN A 167 10.06 4.39 0.42
C ASN A 167 9.46 5.25 1.53
N PHE A 168 9.79 4.94 2.79
CA PHE A 168 9.35 5.74 3.94
C PHE A 168 9.78 7.21 3.83
N ILE A 169 11.07 7.47 3.58
CA ILE A 169 11.58 8.83 3.41
C ILE A 169 10.87 9.56 2.27
N GLY A 170 10.62 8.87 1.16
CA GLY A 170 9.90 9.43 0.03
C GLY A 170 8.48 9.85 0.37
N LEU A 171 7.72 9.00 1.06
CA LEU A 171 6.36 9.33 1.51
C LEU A 171 6.34 10.46 2.54
N TYR A 172 7.29 10.45 3.48
CA TYR A 172 7.44 11.52 4.46
C TYR A 172 7.71 12.88 3.78
N LEU A 173 8.63 12.94 2.83
CA LEU A 173 8.93 14.13 2.05
C LEU A 173 7.73 14.61 1.22
N ALA A 174 6.96 13.69 0.65
CA ALA A 174 5.73 14.02 -0.06
C ALA A 174 4.70 14.68 0.86
N LYS A 175 4.49 14.13 2.07
CA LYS A 175 3.61 14.71 3.10
C LYS A 175 4.04 16.13 3.51
N LYS A 176 5.35 16.42 3.52
CA LYS A 176 5.92 17.75 3.80
C LYS A 176 5.97 18.67 2.56
N GLY A 177 5.37 18.30 1.44
CA GLY A 177 5.34 19.08 0.19
C GLY A 177 6.65 19.08 -0.60
N LYS A 178 7.68 18.35 -0.16
CA LYS A 178 9.01 18.27 -0.83
C LYS A 178 9.00 17.23 -1.96
N SER A 179 8.08 17.40 -2.92
CA SER A 179 7.73 16.38 -3.92
C SER A 179 8.89 15.95 -4.82
N ALA A 180 9.80 16.87 -5.21
CA ALA A 180 10.96 16.51 -6.03
C ALA A 180 11.92 15.56 -5.32
N GLN A 181 12.15 15.81 -4.01
CA GLN A 181 12.98 14.95 -3.16
C GLN A 181 12.29 13.61 -2.90
N ALA A 182 10.96 13.63 -2.70
CA ALA A 182 10.14 12.43 -2.55
C ALA A 182 10.29 11.48 -3.75
N VAL A 183 10.16 12.01 -4.97
CA VAL A 183 10.36 11.22 -6.20
C VAL A 183 11.77 10.62 -6.26
N LYS A 184 12.81 11.38 -5.85
CA LYS A 184 14.19 10.85 -5.84
C LYS A 184 14.33 9.65 -4.92
N GLU A 185 13.78 9.73 -3.72
CA GLU A 185 13.83 8.65 -2.74
C GLU A 185 12.98 7.44 -3.16
N LEU A 186 11.75 7.66 -3.61
CA LEU A 186 10.88 6.57 -4.10
C LEU A 186 11.48 5.84 -5.32
N ARG A 187 12.16 6.56 -6.21
CA ARG A 187 12.90 5.93 -7.31
C ARG A 187 14.06 5.08 -6.84
N LYS A 188 14.75 5.46 -5.74
CA LYS A 188 15.76 4.59 -5.13
C LYS A 188 15.13 3.31 -4.60
N ALA A 189 14.00 3.42 -3.90
CA ALA A 189 13.24 2.25 -3.42
C ALA A 189 12.91 1.30 -4.57
N ALA A 190 12.31 1.80 -5.65
CA ALA A 190 11.95 1.01 -6.83
C ALA A 190 13.16 0.39 -7.56
N ARG A 191 14.35 1.02 -7.52
CA ARG A 191 15.58 0.43 -8.09
C ARG A 191 16.15 -0.67 -7.22
N LEU A 192 16.09 -0.50 -5.89
CA LEU A 192 16.61 -1.48 -4.93
C LEU A 192 15.74 -2.74 -4.90
N LYS A 193 14.44 -2.60 -5.09
CA LYS A 193 13.48 -3.70 -5.14
C LYS A 193 12.48 -3.47 -6.29
N PRO A 194 12.86 -3.82 -7.53
CA PRO A 194 12.06 -3.56 -8.72
C PRO A 194 10.76 -4.36 -8.82
N ASP A 195 10.59 -5.36 -7.97
CA ASP A 195 9.47 -6.29 -7.90
C ASP A 195 8.38 -5.89 -6.89
N GLU A 196 8.55 -4.76 -6.25
CA GLU A 196 7.59 -4.27 -5.26
C GLU A 196 6.65 -3.24 -5.88
N PHE A 197 5.44 -3.68 -6.23
CA PHE A 197 4.45 -2.85 -6.91
C PHE A 197 4.09 -1.57 -6.15
N ILE A 198 4.16 -1.62 -4.80
CA ILE A 198 3.78 -0.49 -3.95
C ILE A 198 4.68 0.73 -4.15
N PHE A 199 5.94 0.55 -4.51
CA PHE A 199 6.84 1.67 -4.76
C PHE A 199 6.46 2.42 -6.04
N HIS A 200 6.01 1.70 -7.07
CA HIS A 200 5.45 2.30 -8.27
C HIS A 200 4.11 2.99 -7.99
N ALA A 201 3.25 2.40 -7.17
CA ALA A 201 2.00 3.02 -6.74
C ALA A 201 2.26 4.34 -5.97
N ASN A 202 3.25 4.36 -5.08
CA ASN A 202 3.64 5.56 -4.33
C ASN A 202 4.23 6.63 -5.25
N LEU A 203 5.06 6.26 -6.24
CA LEU A 203 5.54 7.20 -7.27
C LEU A 203 4.39 7.79 -8.07
N GLY A 204 3.43 6.97 -8.50
CA GLY A 204 2.23 7.40 -9.19
C GLY A 204 1.45 8.43 -8.38
N THR A 205 1.29 8.19 -7.08
CA THR A 205 0.62 9.11 -6.15
C THR A 205 1.35 10.46 -6.07
N VAL A 206 2.67 10.45 -5.89
CA VAL A 206 3.46 11.68 -5.80
C VAL A 206 3.42 12.46 -7.13
N TYR A 207 3.52 11.78 -8.28
CA TYR A 207 3.36 12.42 -9.57
C TYR A 207 1.96 13.02 -9.79
N THR A 208 0.92 12.38 -9.23
CA THR A 208 -0.45 12.92 -9.26
C THR A 208 -0.52 14.26 -8.52
N TYR A 209 0.06 14.35 -7.31
CA TYR A 209 0.12 15.60 -6.55
C TYR A 209 0.96 16.68 -7.23
N GLN A 210 1.95 16.31 -8.03
CA GLN A 210 2.73 17.25 -8.85
C GLN A 210 2.01 17.70 -10.12
N GLY A 211 0.85 17.14 -10.47
CA GLY A 211 0.18 17.38 -11.75
C GLY A 211 0.85 16.72 -12.96
N VAL A 212 1.84 15.83 -12.74
CA VAL A 212 2.58 15.14 -13.81
C VAL A 212 1.84 13.85 -14.19
N TYR A 213 0.61 14.01 -14.68
CA TYR A 213 -0.35 12.91 -14.85
C TYR A 213 0.12 11.80 -15.80
N SER A 214 0.88 12.13 -16.85
CA SER A 214 1.42 11.10 -17.76
C SER A 214 2.34 10.10 -17.03
N LYS A 215 3.23 10.61 -16.15
CA LYS A 215 4.10 9.76 -15.34
C LYS A 215 3.32 9.02 -14.27
N ALA A 216 2.32 9.66 -13.66
CA ALA A 216 1.45 9.00 -12.68
C ALA A 216 0.77 7.77 -13.29
N ILE A 217 0.19 7.92 -14.49
CA ILE A 217 -0.46 6.81 -15.23
C ILE A 217 0.55 5.69 -15.48
N GLN A 218 1.74 5.99 -15.97
CA GLN A 218 2.77 4.99 -16.25
C GLN A 218 3.17 4.20 -14.99
N GLU A 219 3.36 4.89 -13.87
CA GLU A 219 3.75 4.23 -12.63
C GLU A 219 2.62 3.37 -12.03
N PHE A 220 1.36 3.84 -12.08
CA PHE A 220 0.22 3.01 -11.67
C PHE A 220 0.01 1.80 -12.59
N GLN A 221 0.24 1.94 -13.90
CA GLN A 221 0.16 0.82 -14.84
C GLN A 221 1.22 -0.24 -14.50
N LYS A 222 2.48 0.17 -14.25
CA LYS A 222 3.53 -0.75 -13.80
C LYS A 222 3.16 -1.47 -12.51
N ALA A 223 2.59 -0.76 -11.54
CA ALA A 223 2.14 -1.38 -10.30
C ALA A 223 1.07 -2.45 -10.57
N LEU A 224 0.14 -2.21 -11.47
CA LEU A 224 -0.92 -3.15 -11.86
C LEU A 224 -0.44 -4.29 -12.76
N GLU A 225 0.61 -4.11 -13.55
CA GLU A 225 1.28 -5.19 -14.28
C GLU A 225 1.95 -6.17 -13.31
N MET A 226 2.48 -5.66 -12.19
CA MET A 226 3.11 -6.47 -11.14
C MET A 226 2.07 -7.17 -10.26
N ASP A 227 1.04 -6.44 -9.84
CA ASP A 227 -0.07 -6.98 -9.06
C ASP A 227 -1.42 -6.57 -9.67
N PRO A 228 -1.99 -7.38 -10.56
CA PRO A 228 -3.31 -7.14 -11.15
C PRO A 228 -4.47 -7.19 -10.14
N SER A 229 -4.23 -7.68 -8.92
CA SER A 229 -5.24 -7.71 -7.85
C SER A 229 -5.26 -6.43 -7.00
N TYR A 230 -4.32 -5.51 -7.21
CA TYR A 230 -4.21 -4.25 -6.48
C TYR A 230 -5.36 -3.28 -6.83
N GLY A 231 -6.51 -3.49 -6.18
CA GLY A 231 -7.75 -2.72 -6.46
C GLY A 231 -7.60 -1.22 -6.28
N MET A 232 -6.78 -0.75 -5.32
CA MET A 232 -6.52 0.68 -5.13
C MET A 232 -5.70 1.29 -6.29
N GLY A 233 -4.88 0.52 -6.97
CA GLY A 233 -4.19 0.96 -8.18
C GLY A 233 -5.17 1.33 -9.29
N TYR A 234 -6.24 0.56 -9.46
CA TYR A 234 -7.32 0.91 -10.40
C TYR A 234 -8.07 2.18 -9.97
N ALA A 235 -8.33 2.36 -8.66
CA ALA A 235 -8.96 3.57 -8.16
C ALA A 235 -8.09 4.81 -8.40
N ASN A 236 -6.78 4.72 -8.16
CA ASN A 236 -5.82 5.79 -8.41
C ASN A 236 -5.73 6.14 -9.91
N LEU A 237 -5.67 5.13 -10.79
CA LEU A 237 -5.74 5.37 -12.24
C LEU A 237 -7.05 6.06 -12.65
N SER A 238 -8.17 5.61 -12.09
CA SER A 238 -9.46 6.25 -12.35
C SER A 238 -9.43 7.72 -11.97
N TYR A 239 -8.89 8.05 -10.81
CA TYR A 239 -8.76 9.43 -10.35
C TYR A 239 -7.91 10.29 -11.31
N VAL A 240 -6.73 9.80 -11.72
CA VAL A 240 -5.86 10.51 -12.66
C VAL A 240 -6.52 10.68 -14.03
N TYR A 241 -7.24 9.66 -14.52
CA TYR A 241 -8.00 9.77 -15.76
C TYR A 241 -9.14 10.80 -15.64
N GLY A 242 -9.78 10.91 -14.48
CA GLY A 242 -10.75 11.98 -14.20
C GLY A 242 -10.12 13.37 -14.30
N LEU A 243 -8.96 13.59 -13.65
CA LEU A 243 -8.22 14.85 -13.70
C LEU A 243 -7.80 15.23 -15.14
N THR A 244 -7.55 14.26 -15.99
CA THR A 244 -7.18 14.47 -17.41
C THR A 244 -8.36 14.45 -18.37
N ARG A 245 -9.60 14.48 -17.84
CA ARG A 245 -10.86 14.44 -18.61
C ARG A 245 -11.04 13.17 -19.47
N ARG A 246 -10.27 12.13 -19.22
CA ARG A 246 -10.42 10.81 -19.87
C ARG A 246 -11.51 10.01 -19.17
N THR A 247 -12.72 10.54 -19.21
CA THR A 247 -13.87 10.06 -18.40
C THR A 247 -14.27 8.59 -18.67
N HIS A 248 -14.05 8.11 -19.90
CA HIS A 248 -14.31 6.70 -20.24
C HIS A 248 -13.32 5.77 -19.53
N ASP A 249 -12.02 6.11 -19.54
CA ASP A 249 -11.00 5.35 -18.85
C ASP A 249 -11.20 5.41 -17.33
N ALA A 250 -11.55 6.59 -16.79
CA ALA A 250 -11.88 6.75 -15.38
C ALA A 250 -12.99 5.77 -14.95
N LEU A 251 -14.09 5.74 -15.68
CA LEU A 251 -15.21 4.86 -15.37
C LEU A 251 -14.82 3.38 -15.46
N ARG A 252 -14.09 2.99 -16.50
CA ARG A 252 -13.61 1.61 -16.67
C ARG A 252 -12.76 1.13 -15.50
N HIS A 253 -11.80 1.97 -15.08
CA HIS A 253 -10.89 1.63 -13.97
C HIS A 253 -11.59 1.65 -12.61
N MET A 254 -12.51 2.60 -12.37
CA MET A 254 -13.28 2.61 -11.13
C MET A 254 -14.19 1.37 -11.00
N LYS A 255 -14.82 0.93 -12.08
CA LYS A 255 -15.57 -0.34 -12.07
C LYS A 255 -14.68 -1.53 -11.69
N LYS A 256 -13.45 -1.56 -12.20
CA LYS A 256 -12.49 -2.62 -11.86
C LYS A 256 -12.08 -2.53 -10.39
N ALA A 257 -11.85 -1.32 -9.86
CA ALA A 257 -11.55 -1.10 -8.45
C ALA A 257 -12.67 -1.62 -7.52
N VAL A 258 -13.93 -1.31 -7.85
CA VAL A 258 -15.12 -1.80 -7.12
C VAL A 258 -15.24 -3.33 -7.20
N GLN A 259 -14.95 -3.91 -8.37
CA GLN A 259 -14.98 -5.37 -8.55
C GLN A 259 -13.94 -6.07 -7.66
N MET A 260 -12.73 -5.49 -7.52
CA MET A 260 -11.67 -6.04 -6.67
C MET A 260 -11.97 -5.85 -5.19
N ASN A 261 -12.61 -4.74 -4.81
CA ASN A 261 -12.86 -4.36 -3.41
C ASN A 261 -14.34 -3.97 -3.18
N PRO A 262 -15.29 -4.92 -3.30
CA PRO A 262 -16.72 -4.61 -3.28
C PRO A 262 -17.27 -4.18 -1.91
N ARG A 263 -16.45 -4.25 -0.86
CA ARG A 263 -16.83 -3.85 0.50
C ARG A 263 -16.27 -2.47 0.91
N TYR A 264 -15.73 -1.69 -0.05
CA TYR A 264 -15.21 -0.35 0.22
C TYR A 264 -16.25 0.70 -0.21
N ALA A 265 -16.86 1.38 0.78
CA ALA A 265 -17.90 2.39 0.55
C ALA A 265 -17.43 3.53 -0.34
N ASP A 266 -16.16 3.97 -0.16
CA ASP A 266 -15.57 5.06 -0.92
C ASP A 266 -15.47 4.75 -2.42
N LEU A 267 -15.20 3.50 -2.80
CA LEU A 267 -15.14 3.12 -4.22
C LEU A 267 -16.51 3.18 -4.88
N HIS A 268 -17.56 2.72 -4.19
CA HIS A 268 -18.93 2.84 -4.67
C HIS A 268 -19.36 4.31 -4.76
N TYR A 269 -18.99 5.13 -3.78
CA TYR A 269 -19.23 6.57 -3.80
C TYR A 269 -18.54 7.23 -5.01
N ASN A 270 -17.26 6.98 -5.23
CA ASN A 270 -16.51 7.52 -6.37
C ASN A 270 -17.06 7.04 -7.73
N LEU A 271 -17.49 5.78 -7.81
CA LEU A 271 -18.14 5.25 -9.01
C LEU A 271 -19.48 5.98 -9.29
N ALA A 272 -20.23 6.26 -8.23
CA ALA A 272 -21.48 7.01 -8.34
C ALA A 272 -21.25 8.44 -8.86
N LEU A 273 -20.22 9.13 -8.39
CA LEU A 273 -19.85 10.46 -8.92
C LEU A 273 -19.55 10.41 -10.42
N LEU A 274 -18.76 9.41 -10.85
CA LEU A 274 -18.44 9.22 -12.28
C LEU A 274 -19.69 8.90 -13.14
N TYR A 275 -20.67 8.20 -12.59
CA TYR A 275 -21.96 7.99 -13.26
C TYR A 275 -22.78 9.29 -13.30
N SER A 276 -22.83 10.05 -12.21
CA SER A 276 -23.55 11.32 -12.13
C SER A 276 -23.02 12.33 -13.14
N ASP A 277 -21.70 12.49 -13.26
CA ASP A 277 -21.06 13.37 -14.25
C ASP A 277 -21.45 13.03 -15.70
N ARG A 278 -21.84 11.79 -15.93
CA ARG A 278 -22.30 11.29 -17.22
C ARG A 278 -23.82 11.29 -17.36
N LYS A 279 -24.52 11.89 -16.42
CA LYS A 279 -25.99 11.92 -16.36
C LYS A 279 -26.63 10.52 -16.28
N ARG A 280 -25.86 9.51 -15.85
CA ARG A 280 -26.32 8.14 -15.61
C ARG A 280 -26.86 8.04 -14.17
N TYR A 281 -27.94 8.73 -13.91
CA TYR A 281 -28.42 8.99 -12.56
C TYR A 281 -28.91 7.74 -11.83
N GLU A 282 -29.53 6.78 -12.55
CA GLU A 282 -30.02 5.55 -11.91
C GLU A 282 -28.85 4.68 -11.41
N GLU A 283 -27.77 4.58 -12.21
CA GLU A 283 -26.59 3.84 -11.78
C GLU A 283 -25.87 4.58 -10.63
N ALA A 284 -25.82 5.91 -10.66
CA ALA A 284 -25.29 6.69 -9.57
C ALA A 284 -26.07 6.43 -8.25
N VAL A 285 -27.39 6.46 -8.31
CA VAL A 285 -28.27 6.15 -7.17
C VAL A 285 -28.00 4.73 -6.63
N LEU A 286 -27.85 3.75 -7.53
CA LEU A 286 -27.58 2.37 -7.15
C LEU A 286 -26.25 2.25 -6.38
N GLU A 287 -25.18 2.89 -6.87
CA GLU A 287 -23.89 2.84 -6.24
C GLU A 287 -23.86 3.60 -4.91
N LEU A 288 -24.54 4.77 -4.80
CA LEU A 288 -24.68 5.48 -3.52
C LEU A 288 -25.41 4.64 -2.47
N LYS A 289 -26.46 3.92 -2.88
CA LYS A 289 -27.15 2.98 -1.98
C LYS A 289 -26.26 1.83 -1.53
N LYS A 290 -25.35 1.33 -2.39
CA LYS A 290 -24.36 0.32 -1.99
C LYS A 290 -23.36 0.90 -1.00
N ALA A 291 -22.85 2.12 -1.24
CA ALA A 291 -21.96 2.81 -0.31
C ALA A 291 -22.63 2.97 1.08
N LEU A 292 -23.89 3.38 1.11
CA LEU A 292 -24.67 3.55 2.36
C LEU A 292 -25.05 2.22 3.04
N ARG A 293 -25.12 1.10 2.32
CA ARG A 293 -25.26 -0.23 2.94
C ARG A 293 -24.00 -0.67 3.64
N ILE A 294 -22.84 -0.32 3.09
CA ILE A 294 -21.53 -0.64 3.67
C ILE A 294 -21.23 0.28 4.86
N ASN A 295 -21.45 1.59 4.67
CA ASN A 295 -21.30 2.61 5.71
C ASN A 295 -22.58 3.44 5.83
N PRO A 296 -23.50 3.10 6.75
CA PRO A 296 -24.76 3.82 6.93
C PRO A 296 -24.62 5.30 7.31
N ASN A 297 -23.48 5.67 7.91
CA ASN A 297 -23.16 7.02 8.34
C ASN A 297 -22.33 7.82 7.33
N TYR A 298 -22.20 7.33 6.09
CA TYR A 298 -21.44 8.01 5.05
C TYR A 298 -22.16 9.26 4.56
N LEU A 299 -21.89 10.36 5.23
CA LEU A 299 -22.61 11.64 5.04
C LEU A 299 -22.54 12.13 3.59
N PHE A 300 -21.36 12.13 2.96
CA PHE A 300 -21.22 12.57 1.56
C PHE A 300 -22.04 11.72 0.59
N ALA A 301 -22.09 10.42 0.79
CA ALA A 301 -22.90 9.54 -0.06
C ALA A 301 -24.41 9.85 0.11
N ARG A 302 -24.85 10.14 1.35
CA ARG A 302 -26.24 10.48 1.64
C ARG A 302 -26.63 11.84 1.08
N ILE A 303 -25.74 12.84 1.18
CA ILE A 303 -25.98 14.18 0.59
C ILE A 303 -26.15 14.04 -0.92
N ASN A 304 -25.19 13.37 -1.59
CA ASN A 304 -25.28 13.19 -3.05
C ASN A 304 -26.50 12.39 -3.48
N LEU A 305 -26.93 11.39 -2.70
CA LEU A 305 -28.16 10.66 -2.98
C LEU A 305 -29.39 11.57 -2.87
N GLY A 306 -29.46 12.43 -1.84
CA GLY A 306 -30.53 13.41 -1.68
C GLY A 306 -30.59 14.41 -2.84
N VAL A 307 -29.42 14.93 -3.25
CA VAL A 307 -29.31 15.86 -4.40
C VAL A 307 -29.76 15.18 -5.70
N LEU A 308 -29.29 13.95 -5.98
CA LEU A 308 -29.72 13.23 -7.18
C LEU A 308 -31.24 12.97 -7.21
N TYR A 309 -31.86 12.70 -6.07
CA TYR A 309 -33.31 12.57 -6.01
C TYR A 309 -34.00 13.92 -6.22
N GLU A 310 -33.46 15.03 -5.68
CA GLU A 310 -33.95 16.37 -5.91
C GLU A 310 -33.91 16.75 -7.40
N ASP A 311 -32.77 16.51 -8.07
CA ASP A 311 -32.56 16.76 -9.51
C ASP A 311 -33.56 15.95 -10.39
N GLN A 312 -33.90 14.74 -9.95
CA GLN A 312 -34.90 13.88 -10.60
C GLN A 312 -36.36 14.21 -10.18
N LYS A 313 -36.58 15.25 -9.42
CA LYS A 313 -37.90 15.63 -8.86
C LYS A 313 -38.53 14.52 -8.01
N ARG A 314 -37.72 13.65 -7.44
CA ARG A 314 -38.15 12.57 -6.53
C ARG A 314 -38.19 13.09 -5.08
N TRP A 315 -39.10 14.00 -4.86
CA TRP A 315 -39.17 14.81 -3.64
C TRP A 315 -39.30 13.97 -2.35
N LYS A 316 -40.08 12.89 -2.39
CA LYS A 316 -40.27 12.01 -1.22
C LYS A 316 -38.97 11.38 -0.79
N GLU A 317 -38.21 10.87 -1.72
CA GLU A 317 -36.89 10.24 -1.47
C GLU A 317 -35.86 11.28 -1.03
N ALA A 318 -35.81 12.43 -1.68
CA ALA A 318 -34.92 13.52 -1.31
C ALA A 318 -35.13 13.95 0.14
N ARG A 319 -36.41 14.23 0.52
CA ARG A 319 -36.79 14.57 1.89
C ARG A 319 -36.38 13.53 2.92
N ARG A 320 -36.51 12.24 2.58
CA ARG A 320 -36.12 11.16 3.48
C ARG A 320 -34.61 11.18 3.74
N GLU A 321 -33.78 11.38 2.70
CA GLU A 321 -32.35 11.42 2.88
C GLU A 321 -31.90 12.69 3.63
N TYR A 322 -32.47 13.85 3.34
CA TYR A 322 -32.17 15.09 4.06
C TYR A 322 -32.56 15.03 5.55
N ARG A 323 -33.72 14.44 5.89
CA ARG A 323 -34.08 14.20 7.30
C ARG A 323 -33.06 13.30 8.02
N ARG A 324 -32.57 12.27 7.34
CA ARG A 324 -31.52 11.39 7.91
C ARG A 324 -30.19 12.10 8.11
N ILE A 325 -29.84 13.04 7.23
CA ILE A 325 -28.66 13.88 7.43
C ILE A 325 -28.84 14.75 8.68
N LEU A 326 -29.98 15.41 8.85
CA LEU A 326 -30.25 16.23 10.01
C LEU A 326 -30.34 15.44 11.33
N GLN A 327 -30.58 14.12 11.29
CA GLN A 327 -30.45 13.27 12.47
C GLN A 327 -28.97 13.08 12.88
N ILE A 328 -28.05 13.15 11.93
CA ILE A 328 -26.59 12.98 12.17
C ILE A 328 -25.95 14.34 12.46
N THR A 329 -26.36 15.37 11.73
CA THR A 329 -25.84 16.74 11.81
C THR A 329 -27.04 17.71 11.96
N PRO A 330 -27.59 17.86 13.17
CA PRO A 330 -28.81 18.67 13.38
C PRO A 330 -28.66 20.14 12.97
N ASP A 331 -27.45 20.68 13.05
CA ASP A 331 -27.17 22.10 12.82
C ASP A 331 -26.78 22.43 11.37
N ASP A 332 -26.92 21.46 10.43
CA ASP A 332 -26.58 21.68 9.01
C ASP A 332 -27.69 22.58 8.36
N GLU A 333 -27.42 23.88 8.36
CA GLU A 333 -28.32 24.89 7.77
C GLU A 333 -28.52 24.68 6.25
N HIS A 334 -27.53 24.20 5.53
CA HIS A 334 -27.66 23.97 4.08
C HIS A 334 -28.70 22.89 3.78
N ILE A 335 -28.63 21.80 4.51
CA ILE A 335 -29.58 20.68 4.35
C ILE A 335 -30.97 21.10 4.85
N ARG A 336 -31.05 21.90 5.93
CA ARG A 336 -32.33 22.43 6.42
C ARG A 336 -33.01 23.29 5.34
N LYS A 337 -32.31 24.24 4.75
CA LYS A 337 -32.82 25.08 3.65
C LYS A 337 -33.24 24.26 2.42
N ARG A 338 -32.47 23.23 2.06
CA ARG A 338 -32.86 22.31 0.97
C ARG A 338 -34.16 21.57 1.30
N LEU A 339 -34.30 21.08 2.54
CA LEU A 339 -35.50 20.37 2.98
C LEU A 339 -36.74 21.29 2.95
N GLU A 340 -36.62 22.53 3.43
CA GLU A 340 -37.67 23.53 3.40
C GLU A 340 -38.13 23.84 1.96
N ARG A 341 -37.20 23.97 1.03
CA ARG A 341 -37.51 24.28 -0.39
C ARG A 341 -38.32 23.17 -1.08
N ILE A 342 -38.19 21.94 -0.65
CA ILE A 342 -38.85 20.78 -1.26
C ILE A 342 -39.97 20.19 -0.38
N SER A 343 -40.33 20.88 0.74
CA SER A 343 -41.40 20.47 1.68
C SER A 343 -42.81 20.78 1.18
#